data_b72905dd526795315256902871fd703e
#
_entry.id   b72905dd526795315256902871fd703e
#
_cell.length_a   1.000
_cell.length_b   1.000
_cell.length_c   1.000
_cell.angle_alpha   90.00
_cell.angle_beta   90.00
_cell.angle_gamma   90.00
#
_symmetry.space_group_name_H-M   'P 1'
#
loop_
_entity.id
_entity.type
_entity.pdbx_description
1 polymer ?
#
loop_
_entity_poly.entity_id
_entity_poly.type
_entity_poly.pdbx_seq_one_letter_code
_entity_poly.pdbx_strand_id
1 'polypeptide(L)'
;MFHLATSVTQEIEIEFPNLFGGLAINYYRGFQLFGMPIYWYGVIITVGVILAYLYAMHRTRDFGLNKDRVFDVVFVAIICGFLGARIYYCVFTTLDPDSGMVYDFITTFTTIRDGGLAIYGGIIGGFLSGFIMCKIRKVNFFAMTDIASLGFLIGQTLGRWGNLINQEAHGSVCADDWVFGMTGTIISREVEAGQLVHPCFLYESTWCLLGFILLHFYSKKLRSYDGEITLLYIAWYGIGRAFIESLRTDSLMAGQFRVSQILGAASFVVAGALFVVFKILTEKKGIPLYVNSQACKELMAQDRLAEAKRIAKAQARKAARETAPSILAPEAEDIELNLPEGEREAQDEESPEQEQPAQAEQESTEENAQPEESVQTEENAQAEESAQTEDGEKTESNESEDEDGSKDN
;
A
#
# COMPACT_ATOMS: atom_id res chain seq x y z
N MET A 1 -3.97 0.74 -19.61
CA MET A 1 -4.99 1.40 -18.78
C MET A 1 -4.52 2.83 -18.50
N PHE A 2 -4.86 3.77 -19.39
CA PHE A 2 -4.53 5.18 -19.17
C PHE A 2 -5.58 5.76 -18.22
N HIS A 3 -5.29 5.79 -16.93
CA HIS A 3 -5.96 6.72 -16.05
C HIS A 3 -5.59 8.12 -16.53
N LEU A 4 -6.56 8.81 -17.13
CA LEU A 4 -6.51 10.25 -17.28
C LEU A 4 -6.20 10.82 -15.90
N ALA A 5 -4.99 11.34 -15.73
CA ALA A 5 -4.55 11.97 -14.50
C ALA A 5 -5.42 13.20 -14.26
N THR A 6 -6.54 12.99 -13.60
CA THR A 6 -7.31 14.10 -13.03
C THR A 6 -6.40 14.77 -12.01
N SER A 7 -6.13 16.05 -12.22
CA SER A 7 -5.28 16.80 -11.30
C SER A 7 -5.87 16.71 -9.89
N VAL A 8 -5.02 16.72 -8.85
CA VAL A 8 -5.48 16.73 -7.44
C VAL A 8 -6.43 17.88 -7.12
N THR A 9 -6.45 18.90 -7.97
CA THR A 9 -7.27 20.13 -7.84
C THR A 9 -8.57 20.05 -8.63
N GLN A 10 -8.85 18.96 -9.34
CA GLN A 10 -10.12 18.79 -10.01
C GLN A 10 -11.16 18.35 -8.98
N GLU A 11 -12.27 19.11 -8.92
CA GLU A 11 -13.44 18.74 -8.13
C GLU A 11 -14.14 17.55 -8.79
N ILE A 12 -14.47 16.56 -7.98
CA ILE A 12 -15.21 15.37 -8.38
C ILE A 12 -16.35 15.15 -7.40
N GLU A 13 -17.41 14.54 -7.91
CA GLU A 13 -18.63 14.29 -7.17
C GLU A 13 -18.83 12.79 -7.00
N ILE A 14 -19.39 12.42 -5.85
CA ILE A 14 -19.92 11.08 -5.60
C ILE A 14 -21.33 11.22 -5.02
N GLU A 15 -22.22 10.39 -5.49
CA GLU A 15 -23.62 10.43 -5.11
C GLU A 15 -24.10 9.06 -4.65
N PHE A 16 -24.98 9.10 -3.64
CA PHE A 16 -25.78 7.98 -3.16
C PHE A 16 -27.25 8.39 -3.19
N PRO A 17 -27.91 8.29 -4.35
CA PRO A 17 -29.24 8.87 -4.55
C PRO A 17 -30.31 8.34 -3.60
N ASN A 18 -30.19 7.08 -3.16
CA ASN A 18 -31.18 6.43 -2.30
C ASN A 18 -30.82 6.46 -0.81
N LEU A 19 -29.64 6.99 -0.46
CA LEU A 19 -29.19 7.06 0.93
C LEU A 19 -29.59 8.40 1.55
N PHE A 20 -30.30 8.38 2.67
CA PHE A 20 -30.76 9.56 3.42
C PHE A 20 -31.52 10.61 2.60
N GLY A 21 -32.22 10.19 1.51
CA GLY A 21 -32.96 11.10 0.64
C GLY A 21 -32.12 11.78 -0.44
N GLY A 22 -30.95 11.22 -0.75
CA GLY A 22 -29.99 11.70 -1.75
C GLY A 22 -28.78 12.38 -1.10
N LEU A 23 -27.69 11.67 -1.00
CA LEU A 23 -26.42 12.20 -0.51
C LEU A 23 -25.46 12.42 -1.68
N ALA A 24 -25.13 13.69 -1.94
CA ALA A 24 -24.10 14.08 -2.92
C ALA A 24 -22.95 14.78 -2.18
N ILE A 25 -21.72 14.40 -2.52
CA ILE A 25 -20.51 14.93 -1.89
C ILE A 25 -19.55 15.37 -2.99
N ASN A 26 -19.25 16.65 -3.01
CA ASN A 26 -18.20 17.23 -3.86
C ASN A 26 -16.89 17.29 -3.09
N TYR A 27 -15.80 16.83 -3.71
CA TYR A 27 -14.49 16.80 -3.07
C TYR A 27 -13.36 16.84 -4.10
N TYR A 28 -12.15 17.10 -3.60
CA TYR A 28 -10.92 17.00 -4.37
C TYR A 28 -10.21 15.69 -4.04
N ARG A 29 -9.53 15.06 -5.00
CA ARG A 29 -8.78 13.81 -4.78
C ARG A 29 -7.57 13.99 -3.87
N GLY A 30 -7.14 15.22 -3.67
CA GLY A 30 -6.00 15.56 -2.84
C GLY A 30 -5.87 17.07 -2.67
N PHE A 31 -4.72 17.48 -2.17
CA PHE A 31 -4.35 18.88 -1.97
C PHE A 31 -2.88 19.09 -2.32
N GLN A 32 -2.46 20.34 -2.48
CA GLN A 32 -1.06 20.67 -2.70
C GLN A 32 -0.41 21.12 -1.39
N LEU A 33 0.71 20.51 -1.05
CA LEU A 33 1.53 20.89 0.08
C LEU A 33 2.95 21.19 -0.41
N PHE A 34 3.42 22.43 -0.23
CA PHE A 34 4.74 22.89 -0.73
C PHE A 34 4.97 22.59 -2.22
N GLY A 35 3.91 22.73 -3.06
CA GLY A 35 3.98 22.46 -4.49
C GLY A 35 3.94 20.96 -4.86
N MET A 36 3.82 20.07 -3.89
CA MET A 36 3.69 18.62 -4.11
C MET A 36 2.23 18.19 -3.99
N PRO A 37 1.72 17.37 -4.92
CA PRO A 37 0.38 16.81 -4.82
C PRO A 37 0.35 15.72 -3.74
N ILE A 38 -0.55 15.86 -2.78
CA ILE A 38 -0.85 14.88 -1.73
C ILE A 38 -2.25 14.34 -1.98
N TYR A 39 -2.35 13.03 -2.21
CA TYR A 39 -3.63 12.35 -2.44
C TYR A 39 -4.23 11.85 -1.13
N TRP A 40 -5.53 12.06 -0.94
CA TRP A 40 -6.28 11.57 0.22
C TRP A 40 -6.17 10.05 0.41
N TYR A 41 -6.09 9.31 -0.70
CA TYR A 41 -5.83 7.87 -0.65
C TYR A 41 -4.58 7.53 0.16
N GLY A 42 -3.47 8.21 -0.10
CA GLY A 42 -2.22 8.00 0.65
C GLY A 42 -2.34 8.41 2.12
N VAL A 43 -3.07 9.48 2.40
CA VAL A 43 -3.33 9.95 3.79
C VAL A 43 -4.14 8.90 4.56
N ILE A 44 -5.21 8.37 3.97
CA ILE A 44 -6.08 7.34 4.59
C ILE A 44 -5.28 6.07 4.89
N ILE A 45 -4.47 5.59 3.92
CA ILE A 45 -3.61 4.43 4.14
C ILE A 45 -2.62 4.69 5.28
N THR A 46 -1.98 5.86 5.30
CA THR A 46 -1.02 6.23 6.35
C THR A 46 -1.67 6.24 7.72
N VAL A 47 -2.86 6.83 7.84
CA VAL A 47 -3.66 6.80 9.08
C VAL A 47 -4.00 5.36 9.48
N GLY A 48 -4.39 4.53 8.51
CA GLY A 48 -4.66 3.10 8.72
C GLY A 48 -3.45 2.35 9.28
N VAL A 49 -2.27 2.57 8.73
CA VAL A 49 -1.00 1.97 9.19
C VAL A 49 -0.66 2.45 10.60
N ILE A 50 -0.80 3.75 10.89
CA ILE A 50 -0.54 4.31 12.23
C ILE A 50 -1.50 3.70 13.27
N LEU A 51 -2.79 3.62 12.97
CA LEU A 51 -3.78 3.03 13.90
C LEU A 51 -3.54 1.53 14.11
N ALA A 52 -3.21 0.79 13.06
CA ALA A 52 -2.83 -0.62 13.15
C ALA A 52 -1.59 -0.81 14.03
N TYR A 53 -0.57 0.04 13.84
CA TYR A 53 0.65 0.04 14.65
C TYR A 53 0.36 0.37 16.13
N LEU A 54 -0.39 1.42 16.40
CA LEU A 54 -0.75 1.81 17.78
C LEU A 54 -1.55 0.70 18.48
N TYR A 55 -2.48 0.09 17.77
CA TYR A 55 -3.22 -1.06 18.26
C TYR A 55 -2.29 -2.25 18.56
N ALA A 56 -1.38 -2.58 17.63
CA ALA A 56 -0.41 -3.65 17.83
C ALA A 56 0.47 -3.38 19.07
N MET A 57 0.99 -2.16 19.22
CA MET A 57 1.77 -1.75 20.40
C MET A 57 0.99 -1.82 21.71
N HIS A 58 -0.29 -1.50 21.69
CA HIS A 58 -1.15 -1.65 22.86
C HIS A 58 -1.34 -3.13 23.27
N ARG A 59 -1.40 -4.03 22.27
CA ARG A 59 -1.71 -5.44 22.48
C ARG A 59 -0.48 -6.35 22.65
N THR A 60 0.74 -5.85 22.50
CA THR A 60 1.98 -6.66 22.58
C THR A 60 2.05 -7.55 23.83
N ARG A 61 1.64 -7.03 24.98
CA ARG A 61 1.69 -7.76 26.25
C ARG A 61 0.77 -8.98 26.27
N ASP A 62 -0.40 -8.90 25.63
CA ASP A 62 -1.38 -10.00 25.57
C ASP A 62 -0.86 -11.19 24.75
N PHE A 63 0.14 -10.94 23.90
CA PHE A 63 0.80 -11.94 23.05
C PHE A 63 2.19 -12.33 23.55
N GLY A 64 2.64 -11.81 24.70
CA GLY A 64 3.97 -12.08 25.25
C GLY A 64 5.09 -11.44 24.45
N LEU A 65 4.83 -10.32 23.81
CA LEU A 65 5.80 -9.63 22.94
C LEU A 65 6.31 -8.34 23.58
N ASN A 66 7.58 -8.05 23.36
CA ASN A 66 8.22 -6.80 23.80
C ASN A 66 7.99 -5.70 22.73
N LYS A 67 7.60 -4.51 23.16
CA LYS A 67 7.28 -3.38 22.28
C LYS A 67 8.46 -2.98 21.38
N ASP A 68 9.67 -2.88 21.94
CA ASP A 68 10.85 -2.46 21.17
C ASP A 68 11.18 -3.47 20.07
N ARG A 69 11.06 -4.77 20.39
CA ARG A 69 11.28 -5.83 19.42
C ARG A 69 10.23 -5.86 18.32
N VAL A 70 8.95 -5.64 18.68
CA VAL A 70 7.84 -5.54 17.71
C VAL A 70 8.02 -4.30 16.84
N PHE A 71 8.43 -3.16 17.41
CA PHE A 71 8.77 -1.97 16.64
C PHE A 71 9.80 -2.26 15.56
N ASP A 72 10.93 -2.90 15.92
CA ASP A 72 11.98 -3.23 14.96
C ASP A 72 11.47 -4.15 13.84
N VAL A 73 10.64 -5.15 14.18
CA VAL A 73 10.06 -6.07 13.18
C VAL A 73 9.13 -5.31 12.23
N VAL A 74 8.21 -4.51 12.76
CA VAL A 74 7.25 -3.75 11.96
C VAL A 74 7.96 -2.71 11.08
N PHE A 75 8.92 -1.98 11.65
CA PHE A 75 9.67 -0.95 10.95
C PHE A 75 10.40 -1.51 9.72
N VAL A 76 11.14 -2.60 9.90
CA VAL A 76 11.85 -3.27 8.80
C VAL A 76 10.87 -3.88 7.81
N ALA A 77 9.78 -4.49 8.27
CA ALA A 77 8.77 -5.07 7.39
C ALA A 77 8.09 -4.01 6.50
N ILE A 78 7.82 -2.81 7.02
CA ILE A 78 7.25 -1.71 6.23
C ILE A 78 8.24 -1.23 5.16
N ILE A 79 9.51 -0.99 5.54
CA ILE A 79 10.54 -0.53 4.60
C ILE A 79 10.77 -1.56 3.50
N CYS A 80 10.99 -2.83 3.88
CA CYS A 80 11.24 -3.90 2.91
C CYS A 80 9.98 -4.22 2.09
N GLY A 81 8.79 -4.05 2.66
CA GLY A 81 7.53 -4.17 1.93
C GLY A 81 7.41 -3.10 0.84
N PHE A 82 7.70 -1.84 1.17
CA PHE A 82 7.71 -0.75 0.19
C PHE A 82 8.74 -0.98 -0.93
N LEU A 83 9.97 -1.33 -0.56
CA LEU A 83 11.03 -1.65 -1.52
C LEU A 83 10.66 -2.86 -2.39
N GLY A 84 10.12 -3.91 -1.77
CA GLY A 84 9.66 -5.10 -2.48
C GLY A 84 8.55 -4.79 -3.49
N ALA A 85 7.58 -3.95 -3.10
CA ALA A 85 6.50 -3.51 -3.99
C ALA A 85 7.05 -2.76 -5.22
N ARG A 86 8.06 -1.91 -5.01
CA ARG A 86 8.70 -1.17 -6.09
C ARG A 86 9.53 -2.05 -6.99
N ILE A 87 10.38 -2.90 -6.41
CA ILE A 87 11.22 -3.84 -7.18
C ILE A 87 10.35 -4.75 -8.04
N TYR A 88 9.30 -5.34 -7.45
CA TYR A 88 8.37 -6.22 -8.18
C TYR A 88 7.73 -5.49 -9.36
N TYR A 89 7.22 -4.28 -9.14
CA TYR A 89 6.66 -3.46 -10.20
C TYR A 89 7.67 -3.21 -11.33
N CYS A 90 8.89 -2.76 -11.00
CA CYS A 90 9.93 -2.48 -11.98
C CYS A 90 10.30 -3.73 -12.80
N VAL A 91 10.48 -4.88 -12.15
CA VAL A 91 10.82 -6.13 -12.82
C VAL A 91 9.73 -6.53 -13.82
N PHE A 92 8.47 -6.53 -13.41
CA PHE A 92 7.39 -6.99 -14.28
C PHE A 92 7.05 -5.99 -15.38
N THR A 93 7.17 -4.68 -15.12
CA THR A 93 6.98 -3.66 -16.16
C THR A 93 8.10 -3.70 -17.22
N THR A 94 9.34 -3.98 -16.80
CA THR A 94 10.48 -4.11 -17.74
C THR A 94 10.38 -5.40 -18.57
N LEU A 95 9.79 -6.46 -18.03
CA LEU A 95 9.63 -7.76 -18.69
C LEU A 95 8.35 -7.87 -19.52
N ASP A 96 7.49 -6.85 -19.53
CA ASP A 96 6.23 -6.87 -20.28
C ASP A 96 6.47 -6.51 -21.77
N PRO A 97 6.44 -7.49 -22.68
CA PRO A 97 6.68 -7.27 -24.10
C PRO A 97 5.55 -6.50 -24.80
N ASP A 98 4.34 -6.51 -24.23
CA ASP A 98 3.16 -5.90 -24.83
C ASP A 98 3.06 -4.38 -24.53
N SER A 99 3.90 -3.87 -23.63
CA SER A 99 3.91 -2.45 -23.26
C SER A 99 4.39 -1.52 -24.38
N GLY A 100 5.06 -2.07 -25.42
CA GLY A 100 5.61 -1.32 -26.56
C GLY A 100 6.66 -0.25 -26.19
N MET A 101 6.93 -0.06 -24.91
CA MET A 101 7.90 0.88 -24.36
C MET A 101 9.01 0.10 -23.65
N VAL A 102 10.25 0.37 -24.04
CA VAL A 102 11.42 -0.14 -23.31
C VAL A 102 11.60 0.71 -22.06
N TYR A 103 11.05 0.24 -20.94
CA TYR A 103 11.28 0.88 -19.66
C TYR A 103 12.65 0.44 -19.13
N ASP A 104 13.53 1.42 -18.93
CA ASP A 104 14.76 1.15 -18.19
C ASP A 104 14.45 0.95 -16.71
N PHE A 105 14.93 -0.17 -16.13
CA PHE A 105 14.70 -0.52 -14.73
C PHE A 105 15.10 0.60 -13.77
N ILE A 106 16.25 1.23 -14.00
CA ILE A 106 16.77 2.30 -13.14
C ILE A 106 15.87 3.53 -13.21
N THR A 107 15.48 3.95 -14.40
CA THR A 107 14.57 5.08 -14.60
C THR A 107 13.23 4.80 -13.95
N THR A 108 12.64 3.63 -14.19
CA THR A 108 11.38 3.22 -13.56
C THR A 108 11.53 3.17 -12.05
N PHE A 109 12.64 2.65 -11.51
CA PHE A 109 12.86 2.57 -10.06
C PHE A 109 12.96 3.95 -9.39
N THR A 110 13.57 4.93 -10.06
CA THR A 110 13.79 6.27 -9.50
C THR A 110 12.57 7.19 -9.61
N THR A 111 11.68 6.96 -10.59
CA THR A 111 10.45 7.74 -10.81
C THR A 111 9.30 7.30 -9.91
N ILE A 112 9.54 7.23 -8.59
CA ILE A 112 8.54 6.77 -7.58
C ILE A 112 7.28 7.66 -7.59
N ARG A 113 7.40 8.93 -7.98
CA ARG A 113 6.29 9.90 -7.98
C ARG A 113 5.21 9.59 -9.02
N ASP A 114 5.57 8.85 -10.06
CA ASP A 114 4.63 8.47 -11.14
C ASP A 114 3.78 7.24 -10.76
N GLY A 115 3.91 6.77 -9.52
CA GLY A 115 3.21 5.60 -9.02
C GLY A 115 4.00 4.30 -9.28
N GLY A 116 3.30 3.17 -9.36
CA GLY A 116 3.89 1.86 -9.65
C GLY A 116 4.42 1.14 -8.42
N LEU A 117 3.50 0.66 -7.61
CA LEU A 117 3.75 -0.23 -6.48
C LEU A 117 2.91 -1.50 -6.65
N ALA A 118 3.56 -2.65 -6.74
CA ALA A 118 2.89 -3.92 -6.89
C ALA A 118 2.64 -4.57 -5.53
N ILE A 119 1.38 -4.89 -5.25
CA ILE A 119 0.96 -5.43 -3.97
C ILE A 119 1.66 -6.75 -3.62
N TYR A 120 1.90 -7.62 -4.61
CA TYR A 120 2.58 -8.90 -4.40
C TYR A 120 4.02 -8.72 -3.90
N GLY A 121 4.75 -7.78 -4.48
CA GLY A 121 6.11 -7.43 -4.03
C GLY A 121 6.12 -6.91 -2.61
N GLY A 122 5.12 -6.12 -2.24
CA GLY A 122 4.92 -5.61 -0.88
C GLY A 122 4.68 -6.73 0.13
N ILE A 123 3.82 -7.68 -0.20
CA ILE A 123 3.51 -8.84 0.64
C ILE A 123 4.77 -9.70 0.82
N ILE A 124 5.45 -10.04 -0.28
CA ILE A 124 6.66 -10.90 -0.23
C ILE A 124 7.77 -10.20 0.57
N GLY A 125 8.07 -8.94 0.26
CA GLY A 125 9.12 -8.18 0.93
C GLY A 125 8.83 -7.98 2.42
N GLY A 126 7.61 -7.60 2.78
CA GLY A 126 7.20 -7.38 4.16
C GLY A 126 7.16 -8.67 4.99
N PHE A 127 6.60 -9.75 4.43
CA PHE A 127 6.52 -11.04 5.12
C PHE A 127 7.90 -11.68 5.33
N LEU A 128 8.73 -11.72 4.29
CA LEU A 128 10.06 -12.31 4.37
C LEU A 128 10.95 -11.57 5.36
N SER A 129 11.01 -10.24 5.26
CA SER A 129 11.79 -9.41 6.16
C SER A 129 11.25 -9.47 7.60
N GLY A 130 9.93 -9.45 7.79
CA GLY A 130 9.29 -9.63 9.08
C GLY A 130 9.63 -10.97 9.70
N PHE A 131 9.60 -12.06 8.93
CA PHE A 131 10.04 -13.38 9.40
C PHE A 131 11.51 -13.41 9.83
N ILE A 132 12.41 -12.86 9.01
CA ILE A 132 13.84 -12.76 9.31
C ILE A 132 14.06 -11.93 10.58
N MET A 133 13.40 -10.77 10.70
CA MET A 133 13.52 -9.92 11.89
C MET A 133 12.95 -10.57 13.15
N CYS A 134 11.87 -11.35 13.05
CA CYS A 134 11.40 -12.14 14.18
C CYS A 134 12.49 -13.11 14.69
N LYS A 135 13.23 -13.75 13.78
CA LYS A 135 14.36 -14.62 14.16
C LYS A 135 15.50 -13.83 14.82
N ILE A 136 15.91 -12.72 14.21
CA ILE A 136 17.00 -11.86 14.73
C ILE A 136 16.65 -11.29 16.10
N ARG A 137 15.42 -10.76 16.24
CA ARG A 137 14.97 -10.12 17.49
C ARG A 137 14.41 -11.11 18.51
N LYS A 138 14.43 -12.42 18.22
CA LYS A 138 13.89 -13.48 19.09
C LYS A 138 12.42 -13.27 19.44
N VAL A 139 11.64 -12.80 18.47
CA VAL A 139 10.17 -12.65 18.59
C VAL A 139 9.50 -13.94 18.13
N ASN A 140 8.51 -14.42 18.87
CA ASN A 140 7.71 -15.55 18.40
C ASN A 140 6.94 -15.13 17.14
N PHE A 141 7.23 -15.79 16.02
CA PHE A 141 6.67 -15.43 14.72
C PHE A 141 5.15 -15.58 14.68
N PHE A 142 4.61 -16.68 15.19
CA PHE A 142 3.16 -16.92 15.17
C PHE A 142 2.39 -15.94 16.07
N ALA A 143 2.91 -15.61 17.24
CA ALA A 143 2.34 -14.56 18.08
C ALA A 143 2.41 -13.18 17.41
N MET A 144 3.48 -12.92 16.63
CA MET A 144 3.64 -11.68 15.85
C MET A 144 2.63 -11.61 14.70
N THR A 145 2.42 -12.72 13.96
CA THR A 145 1.43 -12.75 12.87
C THR A 145 0.01 -12.61 13.39
N ASP A 146 -0.30 -13.13 14.57
CA ASP A 146 -1.62 -12.95 15.21
C ASP A 146 -1.93 -11.47 15.46
N ILE A 147 -0.98 -10.74 16.01
CA ILE A 147 -1.13 -9.29 16.24
C ILE A 147 -1.19 -8.52 14.90
N ALA A 148 -0.36 -8.89 13.94
CA ALA A 148 -0.34 -8.27 12.62
C ALA A 148 -1.67 -8.46 11.88
N SER A 149 -2.30 -9.64 12.00
CA SER A 149 -3.60 -9.95 11.38
C SER A 149 -4.72 -9.02 11.88
N LEU A 150 -4.73 -8.70 13.16
CA LEU A 150 -5.65 -7.69 13.71
C LEU A 150 -5.34 -6.29 13.19
N GLY A 151 -4.06 -5.97 13.03
CA GLY A 151 -3.62 -4.72 12.42
C GLY A 151 -4.02 -4.63 10.93
N PHE A 152 -3.91 -5.72 10.18
CA PHE A 152 -4.34 -5.76 8.77
C PHE A 152 -5.83 -5.49 8.63
N LEU A 153 -6.68 -6.03 9.50
CA LEU A 153 -8.11 -5.74 9.46
C LEU A 153 -8.42 -4.25 9.69
N ILE A 154 -7.69 -3.57 10.58
CA ILE A 154 -7.80 -2.12 10.77
C ILE A 154 -7.37 -1.38 9.49
N GLY A 155 -6.21 -1.72 8.96
CA GLY A 155 -5.69 -1.12 7.72
C GLY A 155 -6.59 -1.33 6.51
N GLN A 156 -7.14 -2.54 6.35
CA GLN A 156 -8.08 -2.88 5.28
C GLN A 156 -9.40 -2.12 5.44
N THR A 157 -9.95 -2.03 6.65
CA THR A 157 -11.18 -1.26 6.92
C THR A 157 -11.04 0.18 6.46
N LEU A 158 -9.94 0.84 6.80
CA LEU A 158 -9.70 2.23 6.41
C LEU A 158 -9.27 2.37 4.94
N GLY A 159 -8.41 1.47 4.47
CA GLY A 159 -7.90 1.52 3.09
C GLY A 159 -8.99 1.48 2.02
N ARG A 160 -10.13 0.79 2.29
CA ARG A 160 -11.26 0.75 1.36
C ARG A 160 -11.93 2.11 1.14
N TRP A 161 -11.87 3.02 2.11
CA TRP A 161 -12.33 4.40 1.92
C TRP A 161 -11.47 5.18 0.92
N GLY A 162 -10.23 4.76 0.72
CA GLY A 162 -9.40 5.29 -0.36
C GLY A 162 -9.93 4.93 -1.75
N ASN A 163 -10.51 3.73 -1.94
CA ASN A 163 -11.16 3.36 -3.19
C ASN A 163 -12.40 4.25 -3.47
N LEU A 164 -13.16 4.64 -2.43
CA LEU A 164 -14.23 5.61 -2.56
C LEU A 164 -13.72 6.95 -3.10
N ILE A 165 -12.65 7.48 -2.49
CA ILE A 165 -12.05 8.76 -2.92
C ILE A 165 -11.54 8.70 -4.36
N ASN A 166 -11.02 7.57 -4.79
CA ASN A 166 -10.57 7.37 -6.17
C ASN A 166 -11.71 6.99 -7.12
N GLN A 167 -12.89 6.62 -6.59
CA GLN A 167 -14.01 6.05 -7.34
C GLN A 167 -13.59 4.83 -8.18
N GLU A 168 -12.75 3.98 -7.59
CA GLU A 168 -12.21 2.76 -8.22
C GLU A 168 -12.71 1.51 -7.49
N ALA A 169 -12.52 0.34 -8.13
CA ALA A 169 -12.86 -0.95 -7.52
C ALA A 169 -14.35 -1.05 -7.09
N HIS A 170 -15.23 -0.37 -7.81
CA HIS A 170 -16.66 -0.49 -7.62
C HIS A 170 -17.20 -1.83 -8.14
N GLY A 171 -18.45 -2.12 -7.82
CA GLY A 171 -19.13 -3.32 -8.30
C GLY A 171 -19.85 -3.11 -9.62
N SER A 172 -20.52 -4.16 -10.07
CA SER A 172 -21.42 -4.13 -11.22
C SER A 172 -22.61 -3.18 -10.99
N VAL A 173 -23.29 -2.86 -12.06
CA VAL A 173 -24.53 -2.09 -12.01
C VAL A 173 -25.52 -2.81 -11.10
N CYS A 174 -26.16 -2.04 -10.22
CA CYS A 174 -27.18 -2.51 -9.29
C CYS A 174 -28.55 -1.95 -9.64
N ALA A 175 -29.57 -2.40 -8.92
CA ALA A 175 -30.93 -1.89 -9.09
C ALA A 175 -31.01 -0.40 -8.72
N ASP A 176 -31.84 0.37 -9.43
CA ASP A 176 -31.97 1.82 -9.25
C ASP A 176 -32.50 2.20 -7.86
N ASP A 177 -33.20 1.29 -7.20
CA ASP A 177 -33.73 1.44 -5.85
C ASP A 177 -32.78 0.91 -4.74
N TRP A 178 -31.57 0.45 -5.12
CA TRP A 178 -30.61 -0.07 -4.14
C TRP A 178 -30.15 1.03 -3.18
N VAL A 179 -30.42 0.86 -1.89
CA VAL A 179 -30.19 1.90 -0.86
C VAL A 179 -28.76 2.44 -0.85
N PHE A 180 -27.77 1.56 -1.07
CA PHE A 180 -26.34 1.92 -1.07
C PHE A 180 -25.81 2.09 -2.49
N GLY A 181 -26.65 2.08 -3.52
CA GLY A 181 -26.22 2.33 -4.90
C GLY A 181 -25.52 3.67 -5.01
N MET A 182 -24.37 3.69 -5.69
CA MET A 182 -23.58 4.90 -5.87
C MET A 182 -23.31 5.19 -7.34
N THR A 183 -23.13 6.46 -7.64
CA THR A 183 -22.61 6.96 -8.91
C THR A 183 -21.60 8.08 -8.63
N GLY A 184 -20.93 8.60 -9.65
CA GLY A 184 -19.98 9.67 -9.45
C GLY A 184 -19.26 10.05 -10.73
N THR A 185 -18.48 11.12 -10.68
CA THR A 185 -17.82 11.73 -11.85
C THR A 185 -16.93 10.75 -12.62
N ILE A 186 -16.24 9.82 -11.93
CA ILE A 186 -15.35 8.85 -12.56
C ILE A 186 -16.13 7.60 -12.94
N ILE A 187 -16.99 7.10 -12.06
CA ILE A 187 -17.85 5.93 -12.29
C ILE A 187 -18.70 6.12 -13.55
N SER A 188 -19.27 7.31 -13.77
CA SER A 188 -20.09 7.64 -14.95
C SER A 188 -19.35 7.59 -16.28
N ARG A 189 -18.03 7.40 -16.27
CA ARG A 189 -17.21 7.16 -17.49
C ARG A 189 -17.11 5.68 -17.83
N GLU A 190 -17.39 4.81 -16.86
CA GLU A 190 -17.27 3.35 -16.98
C GLU A 190 -18.62 2.65 -17.14
N VAL A 191 -19.71 3.32 -16.74
CA VAL A 191 -21.09 2.83 -16.85
C VAL A 191 -21.97 3.85 -17.58
N GLU A 192 -23.15 3.43 -18.06
CA GLU A 192 -24.10 4.34 -18.70
C GLU A 192 -24.57 5.43 -17.73
N ALA A 193 -24.83 6.61 -18.26
CA ALA A 193 -25.24 7.75 -17.45
C ALA A 193 -26.52 7.46 -16.65
N GLY A 194 -26.44 7.70 -15.34
CA GLY A 194 -27.53 7.48 -14.39
C GLY A 194 -27.63 6.08 -13.80
N GLN A 195 -26.80 5.14 -14.23
CA GLN A 195 -26.74 3.82 -13.60
C GLN A 195 -26.02 3.89 -12.26
N LEU A 196 -26.53 3.11 -11.30
CA LEU A 196 -25.93 2.95 -9.98
C LEU A 196 -25.08 1.68 -9.94
N VAL A 197 -23.97 1.73 -9.19
CA VAL A 197 -23.09 0.58 -9.00
C VAL A 197 -23.00 0.16 -7.52
N HIS A 198 -22.66 -1.10 -7.28
CA HIS A 198 -22.45 -1.61 -5.93
C HIS A 198 -21.23 -0.95 -5.27
N PRO A 199 -21.37 -0.40 -4.05
CA PRO A 199 -20.26 0.20 -3.30
C PRO A 199 -19.39 -0.88 -2.63
N CYS A 200 -18.59 -1.60 -3.41
CA CYS A 200 -17.76 -2.70 -2.91
C CYS A 200 -16.81 -2.25 -1.79
N PHE A 201 -16.36 -0.97 -1.82
CA PHE A 201 -15.56 -0.41 -0.74
C PHE A 201 -16.26 -0.49 0.63
N LEU A 202 -17.57 -0.19 0.67
CA LEU A 202 -18.36 -0.22 1.89
C LEU A 202 -18.57 -1.65 2.40
N TYR A 203 -18.83 -2.58 1.48
CA TYR A 203 -19.02 -3.99 1.83
C TYR A 203 -17.73 -4.57 2.39
N GLU A 204 -16.61 -4.36 1.73
CA GLU A 204 -15.30 -4.86 2.19
C GLU A 204 -14.87 -4.17 3.49
N SER A 205 -15.05 -2.86 3.62
CA SER A 205 -14.73 -2.12 4.86
C SER A 205 -15.55 -2.64 6.03
N THR A 206 -16.87 -2.80 5.86
CA THR A 206 -17.77 -3.33 6.90
C THR A 206 -17.39 -4.76 7.28
N TRP A 207 -17.09 -5.60 6.28
CA TRP A 207 -16.64 -6.99 6.51
C TRP A 207 -15.34 -7.04 7.31
N CYS A 208 -14.34 -6.22 6.97
CA CYS A 208 -13.08 -6.15 7.68
C CYS A 208 -13.25 -5.61 9.11
N LEU A 209 -14.09 -4.58 9.30
CA LEU A 209 -14.40 -4.03 10.63
C LEU A 209 -15.07 -5.08 11.51
N LEU A 210 -16.05 -5.81 10.98
CA LEU A 210 -16.73 -6.88 11.71
C LEU A 210 -15.75 -7.99 12.10
N GLY A 211 -14.89 -8.39 11.16
CA GLY A 211 -13.80 -9.34 11.41
C GLY A 211 -12.85 -8.86 12.51
N PHE A 212 -12.47 -7.59 12.47
CA PHE A 212 -11.65 -7.00 13.55
C PHE A 212 -12.33 -7.09 14.91
N ILE A 213 -13.58 -6.69 15.02
CA ILE A 213 -14.34 -6.74 16.28
C ILE A 213 -14.42 -8.18 16.81
N LEU A 214 -14.82 -9.12 15.96
CA LEU A 214 -14.95 -10.52 16.34
C LEU A 214 -13.62 -11.14 16.78
N LEU A 215 -12.55 -10.96 15.98
CA LEU A 215 -11.24 -11.51 16.28
C LEU A 215 -10.55 -10.80 17.45
N HIS A 216 -10.82 -9.51 17.67
CA HIS A 216 -10.36 -8.79 18.86
C HIS A 216 -10.89 -9.46 20.15
N PHE A 217 -12.20 -9.69 20.25
CA PHE A 217 -12.78 -10.35 21.43
C PHE A 217 -12.38 -11.82 21.52
N TYR A 218 -12.32 -12.53 20.38
CA TYR A 218 -11.85 -13.91 20.34
C TYR A 218 -10.42 -14.02 20.87
N SER A 219 -9.52 -13.16 20.42
CA SER A 219 -8.10 -13.15 20.82
C SER A 219 -7.90 -12.93 22.33
N LYS A 220 -8.83 -12.24 22.99
CA LYS A 220 -8.79 -12.00 24.43
C LYS A 220 -9.29 -13.16 25.28
N LYS A 221 -10.27 -13.91 24.80
CA LYS A 221 -11.02 -14.86 25.63
C LYS A 221 -10.85 -16.31 25.21
N LEU A 222 -10.65 -16.58 23.93
CA LEU A 222 -10.79 -17.91 23.34
C LEU A 222 -9.54 -18.45 22.65
N ARG A 223 -8.49 -17.63 22.51
CA ARG A 223 -7.25 -18.03 21.85
C ARG A 223 -6.57 -19.18 22.61
N SER A 224 -6.27 -20.25 21.88
CA SER A 224 -5.71 -21.48 22.44
C SER A 224 -4.24 -21.71 22.05
N TYR A 225 -3.81 -21.24 20.87
CA TYR A 225 -2.44 -21.37 20.37
C TYR A 225 -2.01 -20.13 19.59
N ASP A 226 -0.70 -20.00 19.36
CA ASP A 226 -0.14 -18.90 18.58
C ASP A 226 -0.26 -19.20 17.09
N GLY A 227 -0.73 -18.24 16.28
CA GLY A 227 -1.11 -18.39 14.89
C GLY A 227 -2.61 -18.64 14.68
N GLU A 228 -3.39 -18.79 15.74
CA GLU A 228 -4.83 -19.05 15.69
C GLU A 228 -5.59 -17.86 15.09
N ILE A 229 -5.25 -16.64 15.51
CA ILE A 229 -5.87 -15.42 14.98
C ILE A 229 -5.51 -15.21 13.51
N THR A 230 -4.30 -15.56 13.13
CA THR A 230 -3.84 -15.50 11.73
C THR A 230 -4.67 -16.42 10.83
N LEU A 231 -4.90 -17.67 11.25
CA LEU A 231 -5.71 -18.60 10.47
C LEU A 231 -7.17 -18.16 10.37
N LEU A 232 -7.74 -17.66 11.49
CA LEU A 232 -9.09 -17.10 11.49
C LEU A 232 -9.21 -15.84 10.60
N TYR A 233 -8.19 -14.99 10.60
CA TYR A 233 -8.12 -13.83 9.70
C TYR A 233 -8.10 -14.24 8.23
N ILE A 234 -7.24 -15.22 7.87
CA ILE A 234 -7.15 -15.72 6.50
C ILE A 234 -8.48 -16.34 6.06
N ALA A 235 -9.12 -17.10 6.92
CA ALA A 235 -10.43 -17.70 6.64
C ALA A 235 -11.51 -16.61 6.50
N TRP A 236 -11.57 -15.64 7.42
CA TRP A 236 -12.53 -14.54 7.41
C TRP A 236 -12.40 -13.68 6.14
N TYR A 237 -11.17 -13.27 5.84
CA TYR A 237 -10.89 -12.46 4.66
C TYR A 237 -11.16 -13.26 3.37
N GLY A 238 -10.77 -14.53 3.35
CA GLY A 238 -10.98 -15.43 2.21
C GLY A 238 -12.46 -15.59 1.83
N ILE A 239 -13.33 -15.83 2.82
CA ILE A 239 -14.77 -15.94 2.56
C ILE A 239 -15.38 -14.62 2.11
N GLY A 240 -15.00 -13.48 2.75
CA GLY A 240 -15.47 -12.17 2.33
C GLY A 240 -15.05 -11.85 0.90
N ARG A 241 -13.80 -12.18 0.54
CA ARG A 241 -13.28 -11.98 -0.82
C ARG A 241 -14.00 -12.87 -1.83
N ALA A 242 -14.31 -14.12 -1.49
CA ALA A 242 -15.04 -15.02 -2.38
C ALA A 242 -16.44 -14.49 -2.73
N PHE A 243 -17.14 -13.86 -1.79
CA PHE A 243 -18.45 -13.28 -2.04
C PHE A 243 -18.39 -11.92 -2.73
N ILE A 244 -17.59 -10.99 -2.22
CA ILE A 244 -17.58 -9.61 -2.73
C ILE A 244 -16.96 -9.54 -4.13
N GLU A 245 -15.99 -10.39 -4.44
CA GLU A 245 -15.39 -10.48 -5.78
C GLU A 245 -16.41 -10.77 -6.88
N SER A 246 -17.50 -11.48 -6.57
CA SER A 246 -18.55 -11.75 -7.55
C SER A 246 -19.25 -10.47 -8.03
N LEU A 247 -19.23 -9.41 -7.24
CA LEU A 247 -19.84 -8.12 -7.58
C LEU A 247 -18.88 -7.19 -8.33
N ARG A 248 -17.56 -7.42 -8.25
CA ARG A 248 -16.56 -6.50 -8.81
C ARG A 248 -16.45 -6.62 -10.33
N THR A 249 -16.18 -5.47 -10.97
CA THR A 249 -16.00 -5.36 -12.43
C THR A 249 -14.54 -5.49 -12.85
N ASP A 250 -13.59 -5.13 -11.97
CA ASP A 250 -12.15 -5.10 -12.23
C ASP A 250 -11.41 -6.40 -11.84
N SER A 251 -12.13 -7.53 -11.79
CA SER A 251 -11.57 -8.83 -11.38
C SER A 251 -10.60 -9.39 -12.41
N LEU A 252 -9.46 -9.90 -11.95
CA LEU A 252 -8.56 -10.68 -12.78
C LEU A 252 -9.19 -12.01 -13.15
N MET A 253 -9.34 -12.26 -14.45
CA MET A 253 -9.98 -13.45 -14.97
C MET A 253 -8.94 -14.48 -15.44
N ALA A 254 -9.15 -15.75 -15.09
CA ALA A 254 -8.47 -16.91 -15.69
C ALA A 254 -9.52 -17.77 -16.39
N GLY A 255 -9.71 -17.56 -17.68
CA GLY A 255 -10.82 -18.11 -18.45
C GLY A 255 -12.15 -17.55 -17.92
N GLN A 256 -13.05 -18.43 -17.46
CA GLN A 256 -14.36 -18.03 -16.90
C GLN A 256 -14.33 -17.77 -15.39
N PHE A 257 -13.19 -17.97 -14.73
CA PHE A 257 -13.08 -17.89 -13.28
C PHE A 257 -12.38 -16.61 -12.84
N ARG A 258 -12.89 -16.00 -11.78
CA ARG A 258 -12.25 -14.89 -11.09
C ARG A 258 -11.17 -15.43 -10.17
N VAL A 259 -9.91 -15.13 -10.45
CA VAL A 259 -8.74 -15.65 -9.71
C VAL A 259 -8.85 -15.36 -8.22
N SER A 260 -9.20 -14.13 -7.86
CA SER A 260 -9.33 -13.72 -6.46
C SER A 260 -10.45 -14.46 -5.73
N GLN A 261 -11.53 -14.84 -6.43
CA GLN A 261 -12.63 -15.60 -5.85
C GLN A 261 -12.20 -17.03 -5.49
N ILE A 262 -11.51 -17.72 -6.42
CA ILE A 262 -10.99 -19.07 -6.16
C ILE A 262 -9.97 -19.04 -5.04
N LEU A 263 -9.05 -18.10 -5.07
CA LEU A 263 -8.03 -17.95 -4.04
C LEU A 263 -8.65 -17.65 -2.66
N GLY A 264 -9.70 -16.83 -2.62
CA GLY A 264 -10.46 -16.55 -1.41
C GLY A 264 -11.14 -17.79 -0.84
N ALA A 265 -11.85 -18.54 -1.68
CA ALA A 265 -12.50 -19.79 -1.27
C ALA A 265 -11.49 -20.86 -0.81
N ALA A 266 -10.39 -21.01 -1.54
CA ALA A 266 -9.31 -21.94 -1.16
C ALA A 266 -8.67 -21.51 0.18
N SER A 267 -8.42 -20.23 0.39
CA SER A 267 -7.88 -19.69 1.64
C SER A 267 -8.79 -19.98 2.81
N PHE A 268 -10.11 -19.81 2.63
CA PHE A 268 -11.10 -20.14 3.67
C PHE A 268 -11.06 -21.63 4.04
N VAL A 269 -11.07 -22.52 3.06
CA VAL A 269 -11.07 -23.98 3.30
C VAL A 269 -9.76 -24.42 3.96
N VAL A 270 -8.61 -23.99 3.42
CA VAL A 270 -7.30 -24.39 3.94
C VAL A 270 -7.06 -23.84 5.34
N ALA A 271 -7.28 -22.53 5.54
CA ALA A 271 -7.07 -21.92 6.85
C ALA A 271 -8.06 -22.46 7.89
N GLY A 272 -9.32 -22.69 7.51
CA GLY A 272 -10.32 -23.32 8.38
C GLY A 272 -9.94 -24.76 8.77
N ALA A 273 -9.48 -25.57 7.83
CA ALA A 273 -9.00 -26.92 8.11
C ALA A 273 -7.78 -26.90 9.05
N LEU A 274 -6.79 -26.03 8.77
CA LEU A 274 -5.60 -25.88 9.62
C LEU A 274 -5.97 -25.39 11.02
N PHE A 275 -6.91 -24.45 11.14
CA PHE A 275 -7.42 -23.99 12.42
C PHE A 275 -7.95 -25.14 13.26
N VAL A 276 -8.82 -25.99 12.71
CA VAL A 276 -9.39 -27.15 13.41
C VAL A 276 -8.30 -28.14 13.80
N VAL A 277 -7.41 -28.49 12.88
CA VAL A 277 -6.31 -29.43 13.11
C VAL A 277 -5.39 -28.95 14.23
N PHE A 278 -4.94 -27.70 14.18
CA PHE A 278 -4.04 -27.15 15.20
C PHE A 278 -4.74 -26.99 16.55
N LYS A 279 -6.02 -26.68 16.59
CA LYS A 279 -6.79 -26.62 17.82
C LYS A 279 -6.86 -28.00 18.52
N ILE A 280 -7.20 -29.04 17.77
CA ILE A 280 -7.22 -30.41 18.29
C ILE A 280 -5.82 -30.85 18.75
N LEU A 281 -4.78 -30.56 17.98
CA LEU A 281 -3.41 -30.94 18.31
C LEU A 281 -2.92 -30.23 19.59
N THR A 282 -3.23 -28.95 19.73
CA THR A 282 -2.84 -28.15 20.91
C THR A 282 -3.55 -28.65 22.16
N GLU A 283 -4.86 -28.93 22.07
CA GLU A 283 -5.63 -29.51 23.19
C GLU A 283 -5.08 -30.87 23.59
N LYS A 284 -4.81 -31.75 22.63
CA LYS A 284 -4.24 -33.09 22.91
C LYS A 284 -2.85 -33.05 23.49
N LYS A 285 -1.99 -32.13 23.05
CA LYS A 285 -0.59 -32.04 23.51
C LYS A 285 -0.41 -31.12 24.73
N GLY A 286 -1.41 -30.37 25.12
CA GLY A 286 -1.33 -29.41 26.23
C GLY A 286 -0.30 -28.30 26.00
N ILE A 287 -0.09 -27.86 24.74
CA ILE A 287 0.89 -26.84 24.39
C ILE A 287 0.39 -25.48 24.88
N PRO A 288 1.09 -24.79 25.78
CA PRO A 288 0.67 -23.49 26.25
C PRO A 288 0.91 -22.41 25.20
N LEU A 289 0.12 -21.34 25.24
CA LEU A 289 0.40 -20.10 24.50
C LEU A 289 1.80 -19.59 24.82
N TYR A 290 2.46 -18.99 23.84
CA TYR A 290 3.78 -18.39 24.01
C TYR A 290 3.86 -17.44 25.19
N VAL A 291 2.85 -16.59 25.40
CA VAL A 291 2.79 -15.66 26.54
C VAL A 291 2.89 -16.36 27.90
N ASN A 292 2.44 -17.60 28.00
CA ASN A 292 2.49 -18.42 29.21
C ASN A 292 3.73 -19.32 29.31
N SER A 293 4.51 -19.40 28.23
CA SER A 293 5.69 -20.26 28.17
C SER A 293 6.83 -19.76 29.03
N GLN A 294 7.67 -20.69 29.48
CA GLN A 294 8.87 -20.36 30.24
C GLN A 294 9.85 -19.49 29.43
N ALA A 295 9.98 -19.78 28.13
CA ALA A 295 10.82 -19.01 27.21
C ALA A 295 10.40 -17.53 27.12
N CYS A 296 9.10 -17.24 27.09
CA CYS A 296 8.58 -15.88 27.10
C CYS A 296 8.91 -15.17 28.42
N LYS A 297 8.68 -15.84 29.54
CA LYS A 297 8.96 -15.28 30.87
C LYS A 297 10.42 -14.92 31.05
N GLU A 298 11.34 -15.80 30.64
CA GLU A 298 12.78 -15.59 30.70
C GLU A 298 13.20 -14.42 29.79
N LEU A 299 12.70 -14.37 28.54
CA LEU A 299 13.01 -13.30 27.60
C LEU A 299 12.51 -11.94 28.11
N MET A 300 11.30 -11.88 28.65
CA MET A 300 10.74 -10.66 29.21
C MET A 300 11.49 -10.21 30.49
N ALA A 301 11.99 -11.14 31.30
CA ALA A 301 12.84 -10.83 32.45
C ALA A 301 14.19 -10.24 32.01
N GLN A 302 14.81 -10.82 30.97
CA GLN A 302 16.06 -10.29 30.38
C GLN A 302 15.87 -8.88 29.83
N ASP A 303 14.75 -8.64 29.12
CA ASP A 303 14.45 -7.33 28.56
C ASP A 303 14.25 -6.26 29.65
N ARG A 304 13.51 -6.58 30.72
CA ARG A 304 13.34 -5.69 31.89
C ARG A 304 14.67 -5.36 32.54
N LEU A 305 15.56 -6.35 32.69
CA LEU A 305 16.90 -6.14 33.27
C LEU A 305 17.75 -5.24 32.34
N ALA A 306 17.69 -5.44 31.04
CA ALA A 306 18.39 -4.61 30.06
C ALA A 306 17.89 -3.16 30.07
N GLU A 307 16.58 -2.97 30.16
CA GLU A 307 15.94 -1.65 30.26
C GLU A 307 16.37 -0.95 31.56
N ALA A 308 16.30 -1.64 32.71
CA ALA A 308 16.73 -1.10 33.99
C ALA A 308 18.21 -0.64 33.94
N LYS A 309 19.11 -1.45 33.33
CA LYS A 309 20.50 -1.06 33.15
C LYS A 309 20.66 0.16 32.23
N ARG A 310 19.84 0.29 31.17
CA ARG A 310 19.84 1.46 30.29
C ARG A 310 19.44 2.72 31.03
N ILE A 311 18.37 2.64 31.84
CA ILE A 311 17.85 3.76 32.65
C ILE A 311 18.91 4.18 33.67
N ALA A 312 19.48 3.23 34.41
CA ALA A 312 20.53 3.51 35.38
C ALA A 312 21.77 4.18 34.74
N LYS A 313 22.20 3.71 33.56
CA LYS A 313 23.31 4.31 32.81
C LYS A 313 22.97 5.74 32.33
N ALA A 314 21.72 5.98 31.88
CA ALA A 314 21.27 7.29 31.47
C ALA A 314 21.23 8.28 32.64
N GLN A 315 20.74 7.84 33.80
CA GLN A 315 20.73 8.62 35.02
C GLN A 315 22.13 8.96 35.51
N ALA A 316 23.06 7.98 35.50
CA ALA A 316 24.45 8.19 35.86
C ALA A 316 25.15 9.18 34.93
N ARG A 317 24.86 9.12 33.59
CA ARG A 317 25.37 10.10 32.62
C ARG A 317 24.82 11.51 32.86
N LYS A 318 23.53 11.62 33.22
CA LYS A 318 22.89 12.89 33.54
C LYS A 318 23.51 13.50 34.80
N ALA A 319 23.65 12.72 35.89
CA ALA A 319 24.30 13.14 37.13
C ALA A 319 25.76 13.56 36.90
N ALA A 320 26.53 12.78 36.12
CA ALA A 320 27.90 13.14 35.76
C ALA A 320 28.00 14.45 34.94
N ARG A 321 26.99 14.75 34.13
CA ARG A 321 26.91 16.02 33.39
C ARG A 321 26.57 17.22 34.28
N GLU A 322 25.71 17.00 35.28
CA GLU A 322 25.32 18.02 36.25
C GLU A 322 26.42 18.31 37.28
N THR A 323 27.30 17.33 37.57
CA THR A 323 28.43 17.46 38.47
C THR A 323 29.74 17.80 37.77
N ALA A 324 29.79 17.75 36.45
CA ALA A 324 30.95 18.24 35.72
C ALA A 324 31.06 19.76 35.96
N PRO A 325 32.24 20.26 36.47
CA PRO A 325 32.41 21.68 36.61
C PRO A 325 32.17 22.31 35.23
N SER A 326 31.31 23.33 35.21
CA SER A 326 31.21 24.22 34.06
C SER A 326 32.61 24.74 33.86
N ILE A 327 33.33 24.21 32.92
CA ILE A 327 34.46 24.91 32.36
C ILE A 327 33.83 26.05 31.61
N LEU A 328 33.62 27.15 32.35
CA LEU A 328 33.34 28.44 31.79
C LEU A 328 34.32 28.61 30.63
N ALA A 329 33.79 28.82 29.44
CA ALA A 329 34.58 29.50 28.42
C ALA A 329 35.26 30.66 29.11
N PRO A 330 36.57 30.81 29.01
CA PRO A 330 37.19 32.00 29.57
C PRO A 330 36.43 33.19 28.98
N GLU A 331 35.87 34.01 29.89
CA GLU A 331 35.45 35.32 29.53
C GLU A 331 36.62 35.85 28.71
N ALA A 332 36.38 36.27 27.49
CA ALA A 332 37.34 37.05 26.74
C ALA A 332 37.48 38.35 27.50
N GLU A 333 38.31 38.34 28.55
CA GLU A 333 38.90 39.56 29.04
C GLU A 333 39.64 40.12 27.84
N ASP A 334 39.20 41.32 27.41
CA ASP A 334 39.89 42.15 26.46
C ASP A 334 41.34 42.37 26.97
N ILE A 335 42.24 41.50 26.54
CA ILE A 335 43.64 41.72 26.65
C ILE A 335 43.92 42.78 25.58
N GLU A 336 43.80 44.06 25.96
CA GLU A 336 44.44 45.14 25.22
C GLU A 336 45.97 44.82 25.14
N LEU A 337 46.36 44.25 24.02
CA LEU A 337 47.77 44.07 23.67
C LEU A 337 48.33 45.44 23.39
N ASN A 338 48.91 46.05 24.39
CA ASN A 338 49.65 47.30 24.29
C ASN A 338 50.99 47.00 23.56
N LEU A 339 50.92 47.01 22.23
CA LEU A 339 52.12 46.86 21.38
C LEU A 339 52.72 48.28 21.21
N PRO A 340 54.00 48.43 21.36
CA PRO A 340 54.68 49.71 21.13
C PRO A 340 54.57 50.15 19.67
N GLU A 341 54.35 51.44 19.47
CA GLU A 341 54.01 52.19 18.22
C GLU A 341 55.01 52.02 17.05
N GLY A 342 56.01 51.15 17.15
CA GLY A 342 57.01 50.90 16.09
C GLY A 342 56.80 49.77 15.15
N GLU A 343 55.76 48.89 15.35
CA GLU A 343 55.56 47.71 14.53
C GLU A 343 54.24 47.72 13.73
N ARG A 344 53.56 48.81 13.64
CA ARG A 344 52.27 48.94 12.93
C ARG A 344 52.38 49.12 11.41
N GLU A 345 53.59 49.33 10.87
CA GLU A 345 53.76 49.60 9.43
C GLU A 345 54.20 48.38 8.59
N ALA A 346 54.31 47.17 9.17
CA ALA A 346 54.82 46.01 8.45
C ALA A 346 53.84 44.82 8.28
N GLN A 347 52.55 44.97 8.61
CA GLN A 347 51.56 43.88 8.52
C GLN A 347 50.39 44.09 7.58
N ASP A 348 50.36 45.17 6.80
CA ASP A 348 49.29 45.45 5.85
C ASP A 348 49.56 44.97 4.41
N GLU A 349 50.58 44.17 4.15
CA GLU A 349 50.88 43.66 2.80
C GLU A 349 50.89 42.15 2.63
N GLU A 350 50.11 41.35 3.36
CA GLU A 350 49.86 39.96 2.97
C GLU A 350 48.48 39.52 3.47
N SER A 351 47.43 39.83 2.72
CA SER A 351 46.15 39.09 2.74
C SER A 351 46.06 38.23 1.50
N PRO A 352 45.92 36.93 1.62
CA PRO A 352 45.69 36.07 0.46
C PRO A 352 44.26 36.24 -0.05
N GLU A 353 44.17 36.53 -1.35
CA GLU A 353 42.97 36.53 -2.15
C GLU A 353 42.08 35.29 -1.86
N GLN A 354 40.88 35.56 -1.41
CA GLN A 354 39.81 34.59 -1.45
C GLN A 354 39.25 34.53 -2.87
N GLU A 355 39.47 33.43 -3.56
CA GLU A 355 38.82 33.11 -4.82
C GLU A 355 37.29 33.03 -4.61
N GLN A 356 36.60 34.00 -5.20
CA GLN A 356 35.17 33.90 -5.44
C GLN A 356 34.93 33.14 -6.74
N PRO A 357 33.95 32.21 -6.80
CA PRO A 357 33.59 31.53 -8.05
C PRO A 357 32.91 32.55 -8.98
N ALA A 358 33.43 32.61 -10.20
CA ALA A 358 32.97 33.44 -11.28
C ALA A 358 31.49 33.18 -11.64
N GLN A 359 30.71 34.23 -11.62
CA GLN A 359 29.44 34.36 -12.33
C GLN A 359 29.72 34.50 -13.82
N ALA A 360 29.20 33.58 -14.63
CA ALA A 360 29.21 33.69 -16.08
C ALA A 360 28.20 34.77 -16.51
N GLU A 361 28.73 35.86 -17.01
CA GLU A 361 27.97 36.87 -17.73
C GLU A 361 27.50 36.32 -19.07
N GLN A 362 26.21 36.48 -19.32
CA GLN A 362 25.59 36.30 -20.63
C GLN A 362 25.89 37.54 -21.47
N GLU A 363 26.68 37.38 -22.48
CA GLU A 363 26.81 38.36 -23.55
C GLU A 363 25.83 38.03 -24.67
N SER A 364 24.91 38.96 -24.86
CA SER A 364 23.96 39.02 -25.96
C SER A 364 24.67 39.44 -27.24
N THR A 365 24.54 38.66 -28.30
CA THR A 365 24.70 39.17 -29.67
C THR A 365 23.43 38.83 -30.45
N GLU A 366 22.67 39.87 -30.73
CA GLU A 366 21.70 39.98 -31.82
C GLU A 366 22.40 39.84 -33.14
N GLU A 367 21.95 38.97 -34.03
CA GLU A 367 21.96 39.17 -35.46
C GLU A 367 20.87 38.37 -36.14
N ASN A 368 19.88 39.06 -36.44
CA ASN A 368 19.03 39.24 -37.61
C ASN A 368 19.10 38.17 -38.71
N ALA A 369 17.99 37.47 -38.97
CA ALA A 369 17.38 37.26 -40.27
C ALA A 369 16.09 36.44 -40.17
N GLN A 370 14.98 37.07 -40.44
CA GLN A 370 13.74 36.47 -41.01
C GLN A 370 13.83 36.59 -42.55
N PRO A 371 12.86 36.08 -43.32
CA PRO A 371 12.04 34.85 -43.29
C PRO A 371 12.03 34.14 -44.65
N GLU A 372 11.53 32.92 -44.72
CA GLU A 372 10.82 32.35 -45.90
C GLU A 372 9.96 31.18 -45.39
N GLU A 373 8.78 31.30 -45.45
CA GLU A 373 7.57 31.12 -46.21
C GLU A 373 7.42 29.73 -46.86
N SER A 374 6.29 29.14 -46.50
CA SER A 374 5.43 28.20 -47.26
C SER A 374 5.99 26.79 -47.51
N VAL A 375 5.21 25.77 -47.30
CA VAL A 375 4.04 25.34 -48.05
C VAL A 375 3.30 24.22 -47.30
N GLN A 376 2.00 24.35 -47.30
CA GLN A 376 0.95 23.37 -47.07
C GLN A 376 1.16 22.07 -47.83
N THR A 377 0.66 21.00 -47.32
CA THR A 377 -0.37 20.09 -47.89
C THR A 377 -0.58 18.98 -46.88
N GLU A 378 -1.74 18.83 -46.26
CA GLU A 378 -3.01 18.26 -46.73
C GLU A 378 -2.84 16.90 -47.42
N GLU A 379 -3.64 16.06 -46.94
CA GLU A 379 -4.38 14.93 -47.50
C GLU A 379 -4.04 13.58 -46.87
N ASN A 380 -4.99 13.11 -46.19
CA ASN A 380 -6.18 12.31 -46.52
C ASN A 380 -5.85 10.82 -46.37
N ALA A 381 -6.49 10.15 -45.45
CA ALA A 381 -7.79 9.52 -45.57
C ALA A 381 -7.85 8.36 -46.55
N GLN A 382 -8.39 7.27 -46.06
CA GLN A 382 -9.11 6.23 -46.78
C GLN A 382 -8.31 5.23 -47.62
N ALA A 383 -8.51 4.02 -47.24
CA ALA A 383 -9.09 2.96 -48.11
C ALA A 383 -9.09 1.67 -47.24
N GLU A 384 -10.21 1.12 -46.82
CA GLU A 384 -11.19 0.39 -47.63
C GLU A 384 -10.49 -0.55 -48.61
N GLU A 385 -10.68 -1.80 -48.29
CA GLU A 385 -11.62 -2.69 -48.96
C GLU A 385 -11.03 -3.35 -50.22
N SER A 386 -11.37 -4.52 -50.33
CA SER A 386 -11.50 -5.43 -51.46
C SER A 386 -10.43 -6.53 -51.47
N ALA A 387 -10.79 -7.65 -51.62
CA ALA A 387 -11.88 -8.41 -52.24
C ALA A 387 -11.34 -9.80 -52.42
N GLN A 388 -12.13 -10.81 -52.12
CA GLN A 388 -12.80 -11.62 -53.16
C GLN A 388 -11.77 -12.14 -54.21
N THR A 389 -11.70 -13.35 -54.50
CA THR A 389 -12.64 -14.34 -55.02
C THR A 389 -11.86 -15.62 -55.22
N GLU A 390 -12.36 -16.62 -55.25
CA GLU A 390 -13.10 -17.65 -56.00
C GLU A 390 -12.32 -18.95 -55.85
N ASP A 391 -12.73 -20.08 -55.86
CA ASP A 391 -13.81 -20.85 -56.47
C ASP A 391 -13.64 -22.25 -55.89
N GLY A 392 -14.53 -23.07 -55.76
CA GLY A 392 -15.56 -23.65 -56.55
C GLY A 392 -15.85 -25.00 -55.97
N GLU A 393 -17.04 -25.20 -55.95
CA GLU A 393 -17.89 -26.12 -56.69
C GLU A 393 -18.05 -27.56 -56.18
N LYS A 394 -19.33 -27.78 -55.95
CA LYS A 394 -20.12 -28.98 -56.34
C LYS A 394 -19.92 -30.23 -55.48
N THR A 395 -20.93 -30.95 -55.09
CA THR A 395 -22.29 -31.25 -55.64
C THR A 395 -23.04 -32.02 -54.59
N GLU A 396 -24.33 -31.77 -54.47
CA GLU A 396 -25.49 -32.65 -54.70
C GLU A 396 -25.44 -33.94 -53.89
N SER A 397 -26.43 -34.40 -53.26
CA SER A 397 -27.88 -34.39 -53.46
C SER A 397 -28.56 -35.28 -52.43
N ASN A 398 -29.75 -34.92 -52.19
CA ASN A 398 -30.94 -35.76 -52.12
C ASN A 398 -31.27 -36.56 -50.85
N GLU A 399 -32.44 -36.17 -50.43
CA GLU A 399 -33.69 -36.97 -50.28
C GLU A 399 -33.62 -38.03 -49.20
N SER A 400 -34.50 -38.16 -48.38
CA SER A 400 -35.96 -38.06 -48.29
C SER A 400 -36.41 -38.87 -47.09
N GLU A 401 -37.45 -38.38 -46.51
CA GLU A 401 -38.63 -39.11 -46.06
C GLU A 401 -38.47 -40.15 -44.94
N ASP A 402 -39.16 -39.92 -44.00
CA ASP A 402 -40.44 -40.46 -43.51
C ASP A 402 -40.40 -41.16 -42.14
N GLU A 403 -41.36 -40.68 -41.42
CA GLU A 403 -42.39 -41.38 -40.65
C GLU A 403 -42.03 -42.24 -39.39
N ASP A 404 -42.71 -41.72 -38.41
CA ASP A 404 -43.72 -42.46 -37.63
C ASP A 404 -43.29 -43.41 -36.53
N GLY A 405 -43.97 -43.21 -35.46
CA GLY A 405 -44.31 -44.36 -34.64
C GLY A 405 -43.95 -44.25 -33.14
N SER A 406 -44.71 -43.51 -32.42
CA SER A 406 -45.67 -44.03 -31.41
C SER A 406 -45.16 -45.03 -30.38
N LYS A 407 -45.36 -44.61 -29.14
CA LYS A 407 -45.88 -45.36 -27.98
C LYS A 407 -44.97 -46.19 -27.08
N ASP A 408 -45.25 -45.86 -25.87
CA ASP A 408 -45.42 -46.67 -24.66
C ASP A 408 -44.20 -47.39 -24.06
N ASN A 409 -43.74 -46.90 -22.94
CA ASN A 409 -44.01 -47.36 -21.58
C ASN A 409 -43.28 -46.47 -20.57
#